data_2b3ede8dd3f06962e44dd902d5bc2c2a
#
_entry.id   2b3ede8dd3f06962e44dd902d5bc2c2a
#
_cell.length_a   1.000
_cell.length_b   1.000
_cell.length_c   1.000
_cell.angle_alpha   90.00
_cell.angle_beta   90.00
_cell.angle_gamma   90.00
#
_symmetry.space_group_name_H-M   'P 1'
#
loop_
_entity.id
_entity.type
_entity.pdbx_description
1 polymer ?
#
loop_
_entity_poly.entity_id
_entity_poly.type
_entity_poly.pdbx_seq_one_letter_code
_entity_poly.pdbx_strand_id
1 'polypeptide(L)'
;MELHQVEQKIGKSDSVVDVLIHQMQTFAKEKTALHNTEDNFYTQLLEIGRKALQKYVDSLEENSLVDLAQNKQKEALPYKKTTRREYLSIFGPITIKRAYYWKNGCENGIYPLDNKLALPEGKFSYLLQEMTLKLIISEPYQEALETINRIFKIKLWPQAVQSILEKASSYVNSFYKGIKDYQETEGPVIAVTMDCKGIPMVPEERLNPKQSKVRREKGDKRKGLRRDAVVTSHFTFSPGSRTPQELLKALMHKYTEQEKREYKLQAKTKEKPALREPINKLVHAAMDGKEKAFARLADQILHRNPKQDKKIIVLIDGASALENRFKEEIKKRHWKARVDAYILDIFHALEYLWAGGTAIYGEKNIQRQEWVEDKLLAILEGRVGRVIGAVRQLLKKDKRNLKNGQKNALQTVITYFDNHKHMMQYNKYLEKGYPIGTGVVEGACGCLVKDRTDRSGMKWTHEGVQAILNLRAVNQNGDWDKYFAYYIEMENKRLYEKS
;
A
#
# COMPACT_ATOMS: atom_id res chain seq x y z
N MET A 1 38.21 16.53 -18.67
CA MET A 1 38.16 17.13 -20.00
C MET A 1 36.69 17.06 -20.46
N GLU A 2 36.07 18.20 -20.73
CA GLU A 2 34.62 18.21 -21.05
C GLU A 2 34.37 17.66 -22.44
N LEU A 3 33.25 16.96 -22.66
CA LEU A 3 32.84 16.40 -23.96
C LEU A 3 33.02 17.38 -25.12
N HIS A 4 32.74 18.68 -24.86
CA HIS A 4 32.88 19.75 -25.84
C HIS A 4 34.32 19.96 -26.37
N GLN A 5 35.33 19.67 -25.55
CA GLN A 5 36.76 19.77 -25.94
C GLN A 5 37.20 18.53 -26.74
N VAL A 6 36.52 17.40 -26.55
CA VAL A 6 36.78 16.15 -27.28
C VAL A 6 36.11 16.19 -28.68
N GLU A 7 34.87 16.69 -28.76
CA GLU A 7 34.16 16.89 -30.04
C GLU A 7 34.90 17.81 -31.01
N GLN A 8 35.70 18.77 -30.51
CA GLN A 8 36.53 19.65 -31.37
C GLN A 8 37.79 18.99 -31.92
N LYS A 9 38.25 17.87 -31.32
CA LYS A 9 39.47 17.18 -31.70
C LYS A 9 39.25 15.99 -32.63
N ILE A 10 38.02 15.49 -32.76
CA ILE A 10 37.68 14.31 -33.55
C ILE A 10 36.89 14.78 -34.75
N GLY A 11 37.25 14.30 -35.95
CA GLY A 11 36.64 14.72 -37.20
C GLY A 11 35.13 14.47 -37.26
N LYS A 12 34.41 15.21 -38.09
CA LYS A 12 32.94 15.23 -38.18
C LYS A 12 32.26 13.88 -38.52
N SER A 13 33.00 12.77 -38.67
CA SER A 13 32.46 11.46 -39.06
C SER A 13 32.34 10.44 -37.96
N ASP A 14 32.89 10.70 -36.75
CA ASP A 14 32.95 9.70 -35.69
C ASP A 14 31.62 9.63 -34.92
N SER A 15 31.13 8.42 -34.66
CA SER A 15 29.96 8.19 -33.86
C SER A 15 30.18 8.62 -32.41
N VAL A 16 29.13 8.94 -31.69
CA VAL A 16 29.19 9.22 -30.23
C VAL A 16 29.89 8.09 -29.48
N VAL A 17 29.72 6.86 -29.97
CA VAL A 17 30.36 5.66 -29.41
C VAL A 17 31.88 5.72 -29.57
N ASP A 18 32.40 6.13 -30.73
CA ASP A 18 33.82 6.24 -30.98
C ASP A 18 34.49 7.29 -30.10
N VAL A 19 33.80 8.41 -29.86
CA VAL A 19 34.23 9.45 -28.91
C VAL A 19 34.35 8.88 -27.49
N LEU A 20 33.37 8.10 -27.03
CA LEU A 20 33.41 7.44 -25.73
C LEU A 20 34.54 6.42 -25.65
N ILE A 21 34.71 5.59 -26.69
CA ILE A 21 35.78 4.58 -26.74
C ILE A 21 37.14 5.27 -26.67
N HIS A 22 37.38 6.33 -27.43
CA HIS A 22 38.61 7.09 -27.40
C HIS A 22 38.95 7.64 -26.00
N GLN A 23 37.92 8.16 -25.34
CA GLN A 23 38.07 8.68 -23.97
C GLN A 23 38.37 7.57 -22.95
N MET A 24 37.75 6.38 -23.10
CA MET A 24 38.11 5.20 -22.29
C MET A 24 39.56 4.76 -22.51
N GLN A 25 40.05 4.79 -23.75
CA GLN A 25 41.44 4.51 -24.08
C GLN A 25 42.40 5.51 -23.41
N THR A 26 42.00 6.77 -23.29
CA THR A 26 42.77 7.80 -22.59
C THR A 26 42.86 7.48 -21.10
N PHE A 27 41.75 7.14 -20.44
CA PHE A 27 41.72 6.72 -19.04
C PHE A 27 42.56 5.46 -18.79
N ALA A 28 42.60 4.53 -19.75
CA ALA A 28 43.45 3.35 -19.66
C ALA A 28 44.95 3.72 -19.69
N LYS A 29 45.36 4.67 -20.54
CA LYS A 29 46.72 5.18 -20.59
C LYS A 29 47.14 5.90 -19.31
N GLU A 30 46.21 6.64 -18.71
CA GLU A 30 46.40 7.36 -17.45
C GLU A 30 46.33 6.44 -16.22
N LYS A 31 46.06 5.14 -16.40
CA LYS A 31 45.86 4.13 -15.33
C LYS A 31 44.84 4.56 -14.29
N THR A 32 43.80 5.22 -14.75
CA THR A 32 42.68 5.66 -13.89
C THR A 32 42.00 4.43 -13.26
N ALA A 33 41.67 4.48 -11.97
CA ALA A 33 40.99 3.39 -11.29
C ALA A 33 39.63 3.10 -11.92
N LEU A 34 39.25 1.83 -12.07
CA LEU A 34 38.05 1.40 -12.81
C LEU A 34 36.79 2.07 -12.30
N HIS A 35 36.59 2.19 -10.99
CA HIS A 35 35.40 2.83 -10.42
C HIS A 35 35.28 4.32 -10.79
N ASN A 36 36.37 5.05 -10.92
CA ASN A 36 36.39 6.45 -11.38
C ASN A 36 36.08 6.53 -12.88
N THR A 37 36.56 5.59 -13.66
CA THR A 37 36.26 5.46 -15.09
C THR A 37 34.79 5.16 -15.30
N GLU A 38 34.21 4.25 -14.52
CA GLU A 38 32.80 3.89 -14.54
C GLU A 38 31.90 5.10 -14.19
N ASP A 39 32.20 5.85 -13.11
CA ASP A 39 31.39 7.03 -12.72
C ASP A 39 31.46 8.14 -13.79
N ASN A 40 32.66 8.33 -14.40
CA ASN A 40 32.82 9.29 -15.49
C ASN A 40 32.01 8.86 -16.72
N PHE A 41 32.11 7.60 -17.13
CA PHE A 41 31.35 7.05 -18.24
C PHE A 41 29.82 7.15 -18.02
N TYR A 42 29.36 6.81 -16.82
CA TYR A 42 27.96 6.96 -16.46
C TYR A 42 27.48 8.42 -16.56
N THR A 43 28.29 9.36 -16.08
CA THR A 43 27.97 10.80 -16.16
C THR A 43 27.84 11.25 -17.62
N GLN A 44 28.71 10.76 -18.49
CA GLN A 44 28.66 11.08 -19.92
C GLN A 44 27.44 10.48 -20.61
N LEU A 45 27.04 9.26 -20.25
CA LEU A 45 25.81 8.66 -20.78
C LEU A 45 24.59 9.49 -20.42
N LEU A 46 24.50 10.00 -19.18
CA LEU A 46 23.43 10.91 -18.80
C LEU A 46 23.44 12.20 -19.63
N GLU A 47 24.60 12.79 -19.88
CA GLU A 47 24.73 14.01 -20.67
C GLU A 47 24.40 13.78 -22.16
N ILE A 48 24.78 12.64 -22.72
CA ILE A 48 24.39 12.23 -24.07
C ILE A 48 22.87 12.10 -24.17
N GLY A 49 22.23 11.42 -23.20
CA GLY A 49 20.79 11.29 -23.11
C GLY A 49 20.10 12.66 -23.03
N ARG A 50 20.63 13.57 -22.22
CA ARG A 50 20.12 14.93 -22.11
C ARG A 50 20.22 15.70 -23.43
N LYS A 51 21.38 15.67 -24.12
CA LYS A 51 21.57 16.31 -25.42
C LYS A 51 20.67 15.73 -26.49
N ALA A 52 20.51 14.40 -26.52
CA ALA A 52 19.63 13.73 -27.47
C ALA A 52 18.15 14.15 -27.27
N LEU A 53 17.71 14.21 -26.02
CA LEU A 53 16.35 14.64 -25.67
C LEU A 53 16.13 16.12 -26.00
N GLN A 54 17.11 16.98 -25.73
CA GLN A 54 17.08 18.40 -26.12
C GLN A 54 16.96 18.54 -27.64
N LYS A 55 17.81 17.83 -28.42
CA LYS A 55 17.80 17.86 -29.86
C LYS A 55 16.48 17.35 -30.44
N TYR A 56 15.88 16.31 -29.84
CA TYR A 56 14.55 15.83 -30.22
C TYR A 56 13.52 16.95 -30.07
N VAL A 57 13.48 17.62 -28.93
CA VAL A 57 12.51 18.71 -28.69
C VAL A 57 12.76 19.88 -29.61
N ASP A 58 14.04 20.25 -29.87
CA ASP A 58 14.40 21.36 -30.77
C ASP A 58 14.07 21.04 -32.24
N SER A 59 13.98 19.78 -32.61
CA SER A 59 13.63 19.36 -33.99
C SER A 59 12.13 19.35 -34.26
N LEU A 60 11.28 19.56 -33.28
CA LEU A 60 9.84 19.62 -33.45
C LEU A 60 9.46 20.96 -34.11
N GLU A 61 8.92 20.90 -35.33
CA GLU A 61 8.46 22.06 -36.04
C GLU A 61 7.17 22.64 -35.44
N GLU A 62 7.26 23.85 -34.88
CA GLU A 62 6.10 24.54 -34.29
C GLU A 62 5.02 24.90 -35.35
N ASN A 63 5.42 25.15 -36.57
CA ASN A 63 4.48 25.49 -37.66
C ASN A 63 3.45 24.40 -37.94
N SER A 64 3.80 23.12 -37.71
CA SER A 64 2.86 22.00 -37.84
C SER A 64 1.81 21.93 -36.72
N LEU A 65 1.90 22.78 -35.71
CA LEU A 65 1.05 22.78 -34.52
C LEU A 65 0.03 23.91 -34.49
N VAL A 66 0.04 24.80 -35.50
CA VAL A 66 -0.89 25.95 -35.54
C VAL A 66 -2.34 25.47 -35.56
N ASP A 67 -2.65 24.38 -36.24
CA ASP A 67 -3.99 23.82 -36.29
C ASP A 67 -4.52 23.31 -34.97
N LEU A 68 -3.61 23.03 -34.00
CA LEU A 68 -3.96 22.65 -32.64
C LEU A 68 -4.20 23.85 -31.71
N ALA A 69 -3.93 25.07 -32.19
CA ALA A 69 -4.11 26.31 -31.43
C ALA A 69 -5.57 26.80 -31.53
N GLN A 70 -6.52 26.01 -31.03
CA GLN A 70 -7.94 26.32 -31.02
C GLN A 70 -8.46 26.50 -29.59
N ASN A 71 -9.41 27.43 -29.39
CA ASN A 71 -10.11 27.56 -28.13
C ASN A 71 -11.19 26.45 -27.94
N LYS A 72 -11.93 26.50 -26.82
CA LYS A 72 -13.03 25.56 -26.54
C LYS A 72 -14.12 25.54 -27.64
N GLN A 73 -14.32 26.63 -28.34
CA GLN A 73 -15.28 26.77 -29.44
C GLN A 73 -14.70 26.38 -30.81
N LYS A 74 -13.50 25.78 -30.83
CA LYS A 74 -12.74 25.43 -32.03
C LYS A 74 -12.35 26.63 -32.92
N GLU A 75 -12.33 27.85 -32.35
CA GLU A 75 -11.83 29.04 -33.04
C GLU A 75 -10.30 29.05 -32.99
N ALA A 76 -9.64 29.36 -34.09
CA ALA A 76 -8.19 29.54 -34.13
C ALA A 76 -7.74 30.70 -33.22
N LEU A 77 -6.77 30.47 -32.41
CA LEU A 77 -6.17 31.46 -31.54
C LEU A 77 -4.94 32.10 -32.20
N PRO A 78 -4.77 33.43 -32.15
CA PRO A 78 -3.59 34.07 -32.70
C PRO A 78 -2.35 33.78 -31.85
N TYR A 79 -1.21 33.67 -32.52
CA TYR A 79 0.10 33.61 -31.85
C TYR A 79 0.33 34.90 -31.03
N LYS A 80 0.83 34.72 -29.81
CA LYS A 80 1.13 35.87 -28.94
C LYS A 80 2.63 36.06 -28.69
N LYS A 81 3.32 35.00 -28.33
CA LYS A 81 4.76 35.03 -28.00
C LYS A 81 5.34 33.61 -27.91
N THR A 82 6.66 33.50 -28.08
CA THR A 82 7.41 32.29 -27.71
C THR A 82 7.86 32.35 -26.25
N THR A 83 7.71 31.27 -25.52
CA THR A 83 8.14 31.12 -24.12
C THR A 83 9.10 29.94 -23.97
N ARG A 84 9.86 29.93 -22.89
CA ARG A 84 10.73 28.83 -22.51
C ARG A 84 10.16 28.14 -21.27
N ARG A 85 10.18 26.83 -21.29
CA ARG A 85 9.78 25.99 -20.16
C ARG A 85 10.94 25.08 -19.75
N GLU A 86 11.31 25.11 -18.50
CA GLU A 86 12.22 24.09 -17.94
C GLU A 86 11.50 22.76 -17.81
N TYR A 87 12.19 21.69 -18.16
CA TYR A 87 11.72 20.33 -18.02
C TYR A 87 12.86 19.47 -17.46
N LEU A 88 12.64 18.88 -16.31
CA LEU A 88 13.64 18.03 -15.65
C LEU A 88 13.32 16.57 -15.94
N SER A 89 14.15 15.96 -16.79
CA SER A 89 14.09 14.53 -17.12
C SER A 89 15.04 13.71 -16.21
N ILE A 90 15.00 12.40 -16.34
CA ILE A 90 15.98 11.49 -15.70
C ILE A 90 17.43 11.74 -16.19
N PHE A 91 17.59 12.37 -17.34
CA PHE A 91 18.88 12.74 -17.91
C PHE A 91 19.37 14.14 -17.50
N GLY A 92 18.55 14.87 -16.73
CA GLY A 92 18.82 16.25 -16.33
C GLY A 92 17.89 17.27 -16.97
N PRO A 93 18.17 18.57 -16.77
CA PRO A 93 17.32 19.64 -17.24
C PRO A 93 17.44 19.88 -18.74
N ILE A 94 16.28 20.06 -19.39
CA ILE A 94 16.18 20.53 -20.79
C ILE A 94 15.28 21.76 -20.86
N THR A 95 15.38 22.52 -21.94
CA THR A 95 14.56 23.69 -22.19
C THR A 95 13.66 23.47 -23.39
N ILE A 96 12.34 23.61 -23.20
CA ILE A 96 11.34 23.48 -24.26
C ILE A 96 10.93 24.89 -24.69
N LYS A 97 11.26 25.25 -25.91
CA LYS A 97 10.75 26.48 -26.55
C LYS A 97 9.38 26.18 -27.13
N ARG A 98 8.39 27.02 -26.82
CA ARG A 98 7.01 26.76 -27.22
C ARG A 98 6.26 28.07 -27.52
N ALA A 99 5.42 28.03 -28.54
CA ALA A 99 4.54 29.13 -28.90
C ALA A 99 3.32 29.18 -27.97
N TYR A 100 2.96 30.36 -27.56
CA TYR A 100 1.77 30.66 -26.77
C TYR A 100 0.74 31.35 -27.64
N TYR A 101 -0.46 30.80 -27.67
CA TYR A 101 -1.59 31.30 -28.43
C TYR A 101 -2.68 31.78 -27.48
N TRP A 102 -3.19 32.99 -27.70
CA TRP A 102 -4.20 33.57 -26.84
C TRP A 102 -4.95 34.71 -27.53
N LYS A 103 -6.22 34.89 -27.20
CA LYS A 103 -7.12 35.96 -27.70
C LYS A 103 -7.78 36.64 -26.51
N ASN A 104 -8.06 37.95 -26.65
CA ASN A 104 -8.82 38.68 -25.65
C ASN A 104 -10.21 38.06 -25.43
N GLY A 105 -10.61 37.88 -24.17
CA GLY A 105 -11.85 37.19 -23.77
C GLY A 105 -11.69 35.73 -23.47
N CYS A 106 -10.51 35.08 -23.71
CA CYS A 106 -10.23 33.75 -23.27
C CYS A 106 -9.61 33.79 -21.87
N GLU A 107 -10.10 32.94 -20.93
CA GLU A 107 -9.52 32.82 -19.57
C GLU A 107 -8.05 32.39 -19.63
N ASN A 108 -7.70 31.44 -20.51
CA ASN A 108 -6.36 30.87 -20.61
C ASN A 108 -5.96 30.74 -22.09
N GLY A 109 -4.67 30.90 -22.35
CA GLY A 109 -4.09 30.57 -23.65
C GLY A 109 -3.62 29.11 -23.71
N ILE A 110 -3.18 28.71 -24.88
CA ILE A 110 -2.80 27.33 -25.19
C ILE A 110 -1.34 27.26 -25.61
N TYR A 111 -0.71 26.15 -25.25
CA TYR A 111 0.61 25.73 -25.72
C TYR A 111 0.45 24.42 -26.53
N PRO A 112 0.28 24.45 -27.85
CA PRO A 112 0.06 23.23 -28.64
C PRO A 112 1.15 22.17 -28.48
N LEU A 113 2.41 22.62 -28.31
CA LEU A 113 3.54 21.71 -28.10
C LEU A 113 3.45 20.95 -26.77
N ASP A 114 2.94 21.58 -25.70
CA ASP A 114 2.73 20.90 -24.42
C ASP A 114 1.73 19.75 -24.55
N ASN A 115 0.64 19.97 -25.30
CA ASN A 115 -0.36 18.95 -25.59
C ASN A 115 0.23 17.82 -26.45
N LYS A 116 0.92 18.16 -27.55
CA LYS A 116 1.56 17.16 -28.44
C LYS A 116 2.55 16.27 -27.70
N LEU A 117 3.31 16.84 -26.76
CA LEU A 117 4.30 16.13 -25.95
C LEU A 117 3.70 15.51 -24.67
N ALA A 118 2.40 15.68 -24.44
CA ALA A 118 1.72 15.24 -23.20
C ALA A 118 2.51 15.61 -21.93
N LEU A 119 2.95 16.87 -21.84
CA LEU A 119 3.80 17.30 -20.73
C LEU A 119 3.02 17.39 -19.43
N PRO A 120 3.60 16.98 -18.29
CA PRO A 120 2.99 17.17 -16.96
C PRO A 120 2.82 18.66 -16.64
N GLU A 121 1.95 19.03 -15.72
CA GLU A 121 1.73 20.43 -15.32
C GLU A 121 3.00 21.10 -14.78
N GLY A 122 3.76 20.37 -13.96
CA GLY A 122 5.02 20.84 -13.38
C GLY A 122 6.21 20.64 -14.32
N LYS A 123 7.41 20.85 -13.80
CA LYS A 123 8.66 20.70 -14.56
C LYS A 123 9.22 19.29 -14.58
N PHE A 124 8.73 18.36 -13.77
CA PHE A 124 9.29 17.01 -13.61
C PHE A 124 8.67 16.05 -14.61
N SER A 125 9.50 15.32 -15.38
CA SER A 125 9.01 14.30 -16.32
C SER A 125 8.21 13.22 -15.60
N TYR A 126 7.23 12.59 -16.26
CA TYR A 126 6.46 11.49 -15.68
C TYR A 126 7.35 10.34 -15.23
N LEU A 127 8.38 10.00 -16.01
CA LEU A 127 9.32 8.94 -15.65
C LEU A 127 10.10 9.28 -14.37
N LEU A 128 10.57 10.54 -14.23
CA LEU A 128 11.23 10.99 -13.01
C LEU A 128 10.27 11.00 -11.80
N GLN A 129 9.01 11.42 -12.01
CA GLN A 129 7.96 11.34 -10.99
C GLN A 129 7.76 9.91 -10.54
N GLU A 130 7.60 8.97 -11.46
CA GLU A 130 7.36 7.56 -11.18
C GLU A 130 8.48 6.95 -10.33
N MET A 131 9.73 7.10 -10.77
CA MET A 131 10.89 6.57 -10.04
C MET A 131 11.02 7.18 -8.66
N THR A 132 10.78 8.48 -8.53
CA THR A 132 10.78 9.18 -7.25
C THR A 132 9.66 8.65 -6.33
N LEU A 133 8.46 8.51 -6.84
CA LEU A 133 7.31 8.01 -6.08
C LEU A 133 7.53 6.57 -5.59
N LYS A 134 8.10 5.70 -6.43
CA LYS A 134 8.45 4.32 -6.03
C LYS A 134 9.38 4.26 -4.82
N LEU A 135 10.34 5.16 -4.74
CA LEU A 135 11.25 5.23 -3.59
C LEU A 135 10.58 5.83 -2.36
N ILE A 136 9.91 6.97 -2.47
CA ILE A 136 9.33 7.67 -1.31
C ILE A 136 8.18 6.92 -0.63
N ILE A 137 7.48 6.04 -1.34
CA ILE A 137 6.47 5.18 -0.70
C ILE A 137 7.10 4.10 0.17
N SER A 138 8.38 3.79 0.00
CA SER A 138 9.11 2.76 0.74
C SER A 138 10.10 3.32 1.74
N GLU A 139 10.71 4.47 1.44
CA GLU A 139 11.80 5.07 2.19
C GLU A 139 11.46 6.46 2.72
N PRO A 140 12.17 6.96 3.75
CA PRO A 140 12.12 8.36 4.16
C PRO A 140 12.42 9.30 3.00
N TYR A 141 11.77 10.48 2.96
CA TYR A 141 11.94 11.42 1.86
C TYR A 141 13.40 11.80 1.62
N GLN A 142 14.16 12.02 2.69
CA GLN A 142 15.56 12.40 2.59
C GLN A 142 16.39 11.30 1.93
N GLU A 143 16.26 10.06 2.38
CA GLU A 143 16.98 8.90 1.84
C GLU A 143 16.60 8.63 0.37
N ALA A 144 15.32 8.69 0.04
CA ALA A 144 14.83 8.54 -1.33
C ALA A 144 15.39 9.65 -2.26
N LEU A 145 15.42 10.91 -1.79
CA LEU A 145 15.97 12.02 -2.55
C LEU A 145 17.48 11.91 -2.74
N GLU A 146 18.22 11.52 -1.72
CA GLU A 146 19.66 11.27 -1.84
C GLU A 146 19.93 10.20 -2.89
N THR A 147 19.15 9.11 -2.89
CA THR A 147 19.24 8.04 -3.87
C THR A 147 18.96 8.54 -5.29
N ILE A 148 17.85 9.24 -5.51
CA ILE A 148 17.49 9.79 -6.83
C ILE A 148 18.52 10.81 -7.32
N ASN A 149 18.94 11.73 -6.44
CA ASN A 149 19.89 12.77 -6.79
C ASN A 149 21.25 12.17 -7.16
N ARG A 150 21.67 11.10 -6.47
CA ARG A 150 22.91 10.39 -6.77
C ARG A 150 22.83 9.61 -8.08
N ILE A 151 21.73 8.86 -8.31
CA ILE A 151 21.55 8.06 -9.52
C ILE A 151 21.50 8.95 -10.77
N PHE A 152 20.64 9.97 -10.77
CA PHE A 152 20.44 10.80 -11.97
C PHE A 152 21.32 12.05 -12.02
N LYS A 153 22.22 12.25 -11.03
CA LYS A 153 23.08 13.43 -10.91
C LYS A 153 22.30 14.77 -11.01
N ILE A 154 21.08 14.79 -10.46
CA ILE A 154 20.17 15.95 -10.42
C ILE A 154 19.95 16.42 -8.99
N LYS A 155 19.16 17.48 -8.79
CA LYS A 155 18.83 18.00 -7.47
C LYS A 155 17.32 18.18 -7.32
N LEU A 156 16.70 17.27 -6.56
CA LEU A 156 15.30 17.36 -6.13
C LEU A 156 15.23 17.80 -4.66
N TRP A 157 14.14 18.50 -4.34
CA TRP A 157 13.88 19.04 -3.00
C TRP A 157 12.61 18.41 -2.42
N PRO A 158 12.50 18.26 -1.08
CA PRO A 158 11.33 17.64 -0.43
C PRO A 158 9.98 18.24 -0.81
N GLN A 159 9.91 19.58 -0.97
CA GLN A 159 8.66 20.27 -1.34
C GLN A 159 8.15 19.86 -2.73
N ALA A 160 9.06 19.70 -3.68
CA ALA A 160 8.72 19.23 -5.03
C ALA A 160 8.15 17.80 -5.00
N VAL A 161 8.74 16.94 -4.20
CA VAL A 161 8.33 15.56 -4.03
C VAL A 161 6.95 15.45 -3.37
N GLN A 162 6.68 16.29 -2.37
CA GLN A 162 5.38 16.31 -1.73
C GLN A 162 4.27 16.70 -2.73
N SER A 163 4.48 17.73 -3.54
CA SER A 163 3.51 18.14 -4.57
C SER A 163 3.25 17.05 -5.61
N ILE A 164 4.31 16.35 -6.06
CA ILE A 164 4.19 15.20 -6.98
C ILE A 164 3.38 14.07 -6.33
N LEU A 165 3.67 13.75 -5.08
CA LEU A 165 2.99 12.70 -4.32
C LEU A 165 1.49 12.98 -4.15
N GLU A 166 1.15 14.17 -3.67
CA GLU A 166 -0.25 14.58 -3.45
C GLU A 166 -1.05 14.49 -4.74
N LYS A 167 -0.48 15.00 -5.83
CA LYS A 167 -1.10 14.97 -7.14
C LYS A 167 -1.28 13.55 -7.66
N ALA A 168 -0.22 12.76 -7.67
CA ALA A 168 -0.30 11.39 -8.13
C ALA A 168 -1.26 10.54 -7.28
N SER A 169 -1.38 10.80 -5.97
CA SER A 169 -2.27 10.05 -5.09
C SER A 169 -3.75 10.38 -5.27
N SER A 170 -4.09 11.55 -5.84
CA SER A 170 -5.47 12.03 -5.93
C SER A 170 -6.38 11.19 -6.83
N TYR A 171 -5.81 10.47 -7.77
CA TYR A 171 -6.53 9.62 -8.74
C TYR A 171 -6.74 8.17 -8.27
N VAL A 172 -6.19 7.74 -7.12
CA VAL A 172 -6.26 6.35 -6.67
C VAL A 172 -7.69 5.87 -6.49
N ASN A 173 -8.55 6.69 -5.89
CA ASN A 173 -9.94 6.31 -5.68
C ASN A 173 -10.72 6.17 -7.00
N SER A 174 -10.48 7.04 -7.97
CA SER A 174 -11.13 6.96 -9.30
C SER A 174 -10.60 5.77 -10.10
N PHE A 175 -9.32 5.45 -9.99
CA PHE A 175 -8.74 4.26 -10.58
C PHE A 175 -9.47 3.00 -10.12
N TYR A 176 -9.57 2.77 -8.81
CA TYR A 176 -10.24 1.58 -8.27
C TYR A 176 -11.77 1.55 -8.53
N LYS A 177 -12.40 2.69 -8.73
CA LYS A 177 -13.81 2.74 -9.18
C LYS A 177 -13.97 2.38 -10.65
N GLY A 178 -12.95 2.64 -11.47
CA GLY A 178 -12.97 2.39 -12.91
C GLY A 178 -12.57 0.97 -13.31
N ILE A 179 -11.93 0.19 -12.43
CA ILE A 179 -11.55 -1.20 -12.72
C ILE A 179 -12.81 -2.05 -12.85
N LYS A 180 -13.16 -2.42 -14.08
CA LYS A 180 -14.34 -3.24 -14.37
C LYS A 180 -14.04 -4.74 -14.46
N ASP A 181 -12.79 -5.11 -14.67
CA ASP A 181 -12.40 -6.49 -14.93
C ASP A 181 -11.77 -7.14 -13.69
N TYR A 182 -12.62 -7.61 -12.80
CA TYR A 182 -12.22 -8.69 -11.92
C TYR A 182 -12.32 -9.98 -12.74
N GLN A 183 -11.15 -10.58 -12.97
CA GLN A 183 -10.94 -11.66 -13.92
C GLN A 183 -11.82 -12.90 -13.64
N GLU A 184 -11.97 -13.73 -14.66
CA GLU A 184 -12.68 -15.02 -14.65
C GLU A 184 -12.26 -16.01 -13.54
N THR A 185 -11.19 -15.71 -12.81
CA THR A 185 -10.60 -16.54 -11.75
C THR A 185 -11.10 -16.26 -10.33
N GLU A 186 -12.20 -15.51 -10.16
CA GLU A 186 -12.72 -15.18 -8.83
C GLU A 186 -13.29 -16.42 -8.10
N GLY A 187 -12.87 -16.60 -6.84
CA GLY A 187 -13.43 -17.65 -5.98
C GLY A 187 -14.91 -17.42 -5.63
N PRO A 188 -15.62 -18.46 -5.15
CA PRO A 188 -17.06 -18.41 -4.85
C PRO A 188 -17.41 -17.63 -3.58
N VAL A 189 -16.46 -17.34 -2.70
CA VAL A 189 -16.68 -16.66 -1.43
C VAL A 189 -15.77 -15.46 -1.31
N ILE A 190 -16.30 -14.33 -0.83
CA ILE A 190 -15.55 -13.11 -0.53
C ILE A 190 -15.20 -13.09 0.95
N ALA A 191 -13.92 -12.97 1.26
CA ALA A 191 -13.44 -12.66 2.60
C ALA A 191 -13.15 -11.17 2.74
N VAL A 192 -13.59 -10.59 3.83
CA VAL A 192 -13.38 -9.19 4.19
C VAL A 192 -12.66 -9.16 5.52
N THR A 193 -11.59 -8.37 5.60
CA THR A 193 -10.87 -8.15 6.85
C THR A 193 -10.64 -6.67 7.09
N MET A 194 -10.57 -6.25 8.34
CA MET A 194 -10.38 -4.86 8.72
C MET A 194 -9.64 -4.74 10.05
N ASP A 195 -8.80 -3.72 10.14
CA ASP A 195 -8.05 -3.37 11.35
C ASP A 195 -7.79 -1.86 11.39
N CYS A 196 -7.31 -1.34 12.52
CA CYS A 196 -6.90 0.05 12.69
C CYS A 196 -5.45 0.13 13.16
N LYS A 197 -4.69 1.06 12.55
CA LYS A 197 -3.31 1.29 12.94
C LYS A 197 -3.06 2.76 13.24
N GLY A 198 -2.64 3.05 14.48
CA GLY A 198 -2.32 4.42 14.88
C GLY A 198 -1.06 4.93 14.20
N ILE A 199 -1.13 6.11 13.59
CA ILE A 199 -0.04 6.82 12.91
C ILE A 199 0.36 8.05 13.71
N PRO A 200 1.67 8.31 13.92
CA PRO A 200 2.11 9.53 14.61
C PRO A 200 1.86 10.77 13.74
N MET A 201 1.20 11.77 14.31
CA MET A 201 0.85 13.02 13.63
C MET A 201 1.70 14.19 14.10
N VAL A 202 1.84 15.21 13.25
CA VAL A 202 2.45 16.49 13.64
C VAL A 202 1.58 17.21 14.68
N PRO A 203 2.16 18.10 15.54
CA PRO A 203 1.39 18.78 16.59
C PRO A 203 0.24 19.64 16.07
N GLU A 204 0.37 20.19 14.87
CA GLU A 204 -0.59 21.08 14.19
C GLU A 204 -1.88 20.31 13.83
N GLU A 205 -1.79 18.99 13.67
CA GLU A 205 -2.93 18.09 13.42
C GLU A 205 -3.72 17.72 14.69
N ARG A 206 -3.46 18.38 15.82
CA ARG A 206 -4.25 18.17 17.03
C ARG A 206 -5.68 18.59 16.81
N LEU A 207 -6.59 17.62 16.90
CA LEU A 207 -8.02 17.91 16.93
C LEU A 207 -8.33 18.81 18.12
N ASN A 208 -9.30 19.72 17.93
CA ASN A 208 -9.81 20.55 19.02
C ASN A 208 -10.10 19.66 20.25
N PRO A 209 -9.69 20.03 21.50
CA PRO A 209 -9.83 19.21 22.70
C PRO A 209 -11.23 18.65 22.94
N LYS A 210 -12.26 19.32 22.43
CA LYS A 210 -13.65 18.86 22.48
C LYS A 210 -13.96 17.64 21.59
N GLN A 211 -13.09 17.30 20.61
CA GLN A 211 -13.23 16.15 19.71
C GLN A 211 -12.35 14.97 20.13
N SER A 212 -11.34 15.16 20.96
CA SER A 212 -10.44 14.12 21.43
C SER A 212 -10.96 13.43 22.70
N LYS A 213 -12.13 12.80 22.65
CA LYS A 213 -12.63 11.91 23.73
C LYS A 213 -11.92 10.53 23.73
N VAL A 214 -10.67 10.45 23.33
CA VAL A 214 -9.88 9.25 23.61
C VAL A 214 -9.41 9.34 25.04
N ARG A 215 -10.11 8.63 25.93
CA ARG A 215 -9.76 8.43 27.33
C ARG A 215 -8.40 7.75 27.36
N ARG A 216 -7.35 8.50 27.69
CA ARG A 216 -6.02 7.92 27.92
C ARG A 216 -6.12 7.01 29.13
N GLU A 217 -5.87 5.74 28.96
CA GLU A 217 -5.69 4.85 30.09
C GLU A 217 -4.43 5.29 30.88
N LYS A 218 -4.56 5.32 32.20
CA LYS A 218 -3.46 5.66 33.11
C LYS A 218 -2.34 4.63 32.88
N GLY A 219 -1.25 5.00 32.22
CA GLY A 219 -0.12 4.10 31.96
C GLY A 219 0.31 4.01 30.50
N ASP A 220 -0.39 4.62 29.54
CA ASP A 220 0.01 4.63 28.12
C ASP A 220 1.30 5.46 27.94
N LYS A 221 2.43 4.76 27.78
CA LYS A 221 3.77 5.37 27.59
C LYS A 221 3.98 5.98 26.21
N ARG A 222 3.01 5.90 25.30
CA ARG A 222 3.12 6.46 23.96
C ARG A 222 3.08 7.98 24.01
N LYS A 223 4.25 8.60 23.88
CA LYS A 223 4.41 10.06 23.78
C LYS A 223 4.02 10.49 22.37
N GLY A 224 2.97 11.28 22.23
CA GLY A 224 2.61 11.94 20.97
C GLY A 224 1.17 11.74 20.54
N LEU A 225 0.75 12.56 19.57
CA LEU A 225 -0.55 12.44 18.92
C LEU A 225 -0.49 11.31 17.90
N ARG A 226 -1.44 10.36 18.00
CA ARG A 226 -1.63 9.34 16.94
C ARG A 226 -3.09 9.37 16.47
N ARG A 227 -3.29 9.15 15.16
CA ARG A 227 -4.60 8.97 14.55
C ARG A 227 -4.66 7.60 13.88
N ASP A 228 -5.81 6.95 13.96
CA ASP A 228 -6.01 5.63 13.36
C ASP A 228 -6.19 5.73 11.85
N ALA A 229 -5.35 5.03 11.11
CA ALA A 229 -5.65 4.63 9.76
C ALA A 229 -6.51 3.36 9.80
N VAL A 230 -7.61 3.35 9.07
CA VAL A 230 -8.45 2.17 8.88
C VAL A 230 -7.88 1.37 7.73
N VAL A 231 -7.41 0.16 8.01
CA VAL A 231 -6.90 -0.77 7.01
C VAL A 231 -7.99 -1.77 6.68
N THR A 232 -8.29 -1.91 5.41
CA THR A 232 -9.28 -2.87 4.90
C THR A 232 -8.64 -3.76 3.86
N SER A 233 -9.03 -5.02 3.84
CA SER A 233 -8.67 -5.93 2.76
C SER A 233 -9.85 -6.80 2.38
N HIS A 234 -9.94 -7.17 1.13
CA HIS A 234 -10.89 -8.16 0.65
C HIS A 234 -10.25 -9.00 -0.46
N PHE A 235 -10.65 -10.23 -0.53
CA PHE A 235 -10.19 -11.21 -1.51
C PHE A 235 -11.26 -12.27 -1.71
N THR A 236 -11.18 -13.03 -2.79
CA THR A 236 -11.96 -14.25 -2.93
C THR A 236 -11.10 -15.47 -2.66
N PHE A 237 -11.74 -16.59 -2.42
CA PHE A 237 -11.05 -17.85 -2.20
C PHE A 237 -11.96 -19.04 -2.54
N SER A 238 -11.35 -20.19 -2.78
CA SER A 238 -12.04 -21.47 -2.91
C SER A 238 -12.07 -22.18 -1.56
N PRO A 239 -13.25 -22.44 -1.00
CA PRO A 239 -13.37 -23.15 0.28
C PRO A 239 -12.74 -24.55 0.23
N GLY A 240 -12.14 -24.96 1.33
CA GLY A 240 -11.60 -26.31 1.51
C GLY A 240 -11.64 -26.69 2.98
N SER A 241 -12.35 -27.77 3.33
CA SER A 241 -12.53 -28.21 4.72
C SER A 241 -11.20 -28.54 5.42
N ARG A 242 -11.16 -28.36 6.73
CA ARG A 242 -10.02 -28.67 7.60
C ARG A 242 -10.52 -29.26 8.91
N THR A 243 -9.69 -30.09 9.51
CA THR A 243 -9.94 -30.59 10.84
C THR A 243 -9.35 -29.66 11.92
N PRO A 244 -9.95 -29.62 13.12
CA PRO A 244 -9.37 -28.92 14.27
C PRO A 244 -7.93 -29.35 14.58
N GLN A 245 -7.64 -30.63 14.42
CA GLN A 245 -6.33 -31.25 14.70
C GLN A 245 -5.25 -30.77 13.71
N GLU A 246 -5.56 -30.75 12.41
CA GLU A 246 -4.63 -30.20 11.39
C GLU A 246 -4.29 -28.77 11.68
N LEU A 247 -5.30 -27.97 12.08
CA LEU A 247 -5.09 -26.57 12.36
C LEU A 247 -4.33 -26.34 13.67
N LEU A 248 -4.59 -27.15 14.71
CA LEU A 248 -3.81 -27.11 15.94
C LEU A 248 -2.32 -27.34 15.66
N LYS A 249 -2.00 -28.39 14.85
CA LYS A 249 -0.61 -28.66 14.45
C LYS A 249 0.02 -27.45 13.74
N ALA A 250 -0.73 -26.82 12.84
CA ALA A 250 -0.27 -25.63 12.11
C ALA A 250 0.01 -24.45 13.03
N LEU A 251 -0.92 -24.10 13.91
CA LEU A 251 -0.84 -22.97 14.84
C LEU A 251 0.24 -23.14 15.92
N MET A 252 0.48 -24.40 16.34
CA MET A 252 1.49 -24.72 17.34
C MET A 252 2.85 -25.12 16.74
N HIS A 253 3.02 -24.98 15.43
CA HIS A 253 4.25 -25.33 14.69
C HIS A 253 4.76 -26.78 14.94
N LYS A 254 3.84 -27.72 15.15
CA LYS A 254 4.14 -29.12 15.50
C LYS A 254 4.24 -30.05 14.28
N TYR A 255 4.77 -29.57 13.17
CA TYR A 255 5.08 -30.43 12.03
C TYR A 255 6.38 -31.18 12.28
N THR A 256 6.37 -32.50 12.02
CA THR A 256 7.59 -33.30 11.94
C THR A 256 8.45 -32.83 10.75
N GLU A 257 9.74 -33.13 10.78
CA GLU A 257 10.64 -32.80 9.64
C GLU A 257 10.22 -33.52 8.34
N GLN A 258 9.61 -34.67 8.43
CA GLN A 258 9.04 -35.38 7.30
C GLN A 258 7.83 -34.63 6.73
N GLU A 259 6.86 -34.26 7.56
CA GLU A 259 5.69 -33.47 7.17
C GLU A 259 6.11 -32.11 6.56
N LYS A 260 7.15 -31.48 7.07
CA LYS A 260 7.71 -30.24 6.48
C LYS A 260 8.31 -30.47 5.10
N ARG A 261 8.99 -31.60 4.89
CA ARG A 261 9.57 -31.98 3.58
C ARG A 261 8.47 -32.30 2.58
N GLU A 262 7.48 -33.06 2.96
CA GLU A 262 6.31 -33.40 2.13
C GLU A 262 5.54 -32.14 1.76
N TYR A 263 5.33 -31.23 2.72
CA TYR A 263 4.71 -29.94 2.48
C TYR A 263 5.48 -29.08 1.48
N LYS A 264 6.83 -29.03 1.58
CA LYS A 264 7.69 -28.34 0.61
C LYS A 264 7.69 -28.99 -0.76
N LEU A 265 7.61 -30.32 -0.82
CA LEU A 265 7.57 -31.07 -2.08
C LEU A 265 6.25 -30.83 -2.82
N GLN A 266 5.13 -30.97 -2.13
CA GLN A 266 3.80 -30.67 -2.64
C GLN A 266 3.65 -29.21 -3.08
N ALA A 267 4.38 -28.26 -2.44
CA ALA A 267 4.42 -26.88 -2.86
C ALA A 267 5.09 -26.69 -4.23
N LYS A 268 6.06 -27.53 -4.56
CA LYS A 268 6.78 -27.47 -5.85
C LYS A 268 6.02 -28.11 -6.99
N THR A 269 5.19 -29.14 -6.74
CA THR A 269 4.50 -29.92 -7.78
C THR A 269 3.18 -29.32 -8.25
N LYS A 270 2.75 -28.17 -7.73
CA LYS A 270 1.43 -27.55 -8.01
C LYS A 270 0.21 -28.47 -7.75
N GLU A 271 0.41 -29.66 -7.23
CA GLU A 271 -0.64 -30.63 -6.88
C GLU A 271 -1.26 -30.41 -5.50
N LYS A 272 -0.97 -29.29 -4.88
CA LYS A 272 -1.70 -28.91 -3.67
C LYS A 272 -3.17 -28.73 -4.01
N PRO A 273 -4.09 -29.32 -3.23
CA PRO A 273 -5.40 -28.70 -3.08
C PRO A 273 -5.10 -27.26 -2.69
N ALA A 274 -5.48 -26.34 -3.57
CA ALA A 274 -5.12 -24.92 -3.46
C ALA A 274 -5.36 -24.48 -2.02
N LEU A 275 -4.29 -24.33 -1.27
CA LEU A 275 -4.33 -23.69 0.03
C LEU A 275 -4.94 -22.34 -0.24
N ARG A 276 -6.18 -22.17 0.08
CA ARG A 276 -7.00 -20.95 0.24
C ARG A 276 -6.22 -19.65 0.10
N GLU A 277 -5.32 -19.62 -0.90
CA GLU A 277 -4.58 -18.42 -1.20
C GLU A 277 -5.60 -17.35 -1.57
N PRO A 278 -5.44 -16.16 -1.04
CA PRO A 278 -6.26 -15.03 -1.42
C PRO A 278 -6.17 -14.81 -2.93
N ILE A 279 -7.31 -14.93 -3.62
CA ILE A 279 -7.41 -14.65 -5.06
C ILE A 279 -7.75 -13.17 -5.21
N ASN A 280 -7.00 -12.45 -6.04
CA ASN A 280 -7.20 -11.03 -6.33
C ASN A 280 -7.32 -10.18 -5.05
N LYS A 281 -6.39 -10.35 -4.13
CA LYS A 281 -6.36 -9.61 -2.87
C LYS A 281 -6.17 -8.12 -3.15
N LEU A 282 -7.06 -7.30 -2.57
CA LEU A 282 -6.92 -5.85 -2.52
C LEU A 282 -6.81 -5.37 -1.08
N VAL A 283 -5.88 -4.45 -0.85
CA VAL A 283 -5.69 -3.78 0.44
C VAL A 283 -5.83 -2.27 0.27
N HIS A 284 -6.35 -1.61 1.29
CA HIS A 284 -6.48 -0.16 1.32
C HIS A 284 -6.27 0.35 2.75
N ALA A 285 -5.70 1.54 2.90
CA ALA A 285 -5.58 2.22 4.19
C ALA A 285 -6.06 3.67 4.07
N ALA A 286 -6.87 4.12 5.01
CA ALA A 286 -7.48 5.44 4.96
C ALA A 286 -7.48 6.15 6.32
N MET A 287 -7.22 7.46 6.29
CA MET A 287 -7.27 8.36 7.44
C MET A 287 -8.63 9.08 7.55
N ASP A 288 -9.52 8.91 6.59
CA ASP A 288 -10.79 9.64 6.48
C ASP A 288 -11.94 9.08 7.34
N GLY A 289 -11.59 8.14 8.22
CA GLY A 289 -12.48 7.55 9.21
C GLY A 289 -13.17 6.26 8.77
N LYS A 290 -13.72 5.54 9.76
CA LYS A 290 -14.29 4.20 9.57
C LYS A 290 -15.47 4.18 8.60
N GLU A 291 -16.32 5.21 8.64
CA GLU A 291 -17.51 5.28 7.78
C GLU A 291 -17.13 5.32 6.29
N LYS A 292 -16.25 6.24 5.91
CA LYS A 292 -15.81 6.36 4.51
C LYS A 292 -15.00 5.15 4.06
N ALA A 293 -14.16 4.61 4.95
CA ALA A 293 -13.37 3.42 4.65
C ALA A 293 -14.26 2.21 4.35
N PHE A 294 -15.33 2.01 5.12
CA PHE A 294 -16.23 0.88 4.93
C PHE A 294 -17.21 1.09 3.76
N ALA A 295 -17.65 2.33 3.49
CA ALA A 295 -18.40 2.62 2.28
C ALA A 295 -17.56 2.30 1.03
N ARG A 296 -16.30 2.68 1.00
CA ARG A 296 -15.34 2.35 -0.07
C ARG A 296 -15.16 0.85 -0.22
N LEU A 297 -14.94 0.13 0.88
CA LEU A 297 -14.83 -1.31 0.90
C LEU A 297 -16.08 -1.98 0.33
N ALA A 298 -17.26 -1.52 0.72
CA ALA A 298 -18.53 -2.05 0.21
C ALA A 298 -18.71 -1.77 -1.29
N ASP A 299 -18.30 -0.58 -1.79
CA ASP A 299 -18.30 -0.28 -3.22
C ASP A 299 -17.37 -1.23 -3.97
N GLN A 300 -16.16 -1.48 -3.46
CA GLN A 300 -15.21 -2.42 -4.05
C GLN A 300 -15.76 -3.86 -4.08
N ILE A 301 -16.43 -4.30 -3.01
CA ILE A 301 -17.10 -5.61 -2.96
C ILE A 301 -18.21 -5.69 -4.03
N LEU A 302 -18.99 -4.63 -4.20
CA LEU A 302 -20.06 -4.58 -5.21
C LEU A 302 -19.49 -4.65 -6.63
N HIS A 303 -18.42 -3.91 -6.93
CA HIS A 303 -17.73 -4.00 -8.21
C HIS A 303 -17.23 -5.41 -8.51
N ARG A 304 -16.72 -6.09 -7.49
CA ARG A 304 -16.19 -7.45 -7.58
C ARG A 304 -17.29 -8.52 -7.70
N ASN A 305 -18.47 -8.23 -7.20
CA ASN A 305 -19.62 -9.12 -7.18
C ASN A 305 -20.88 -8.39 -7.69
N PRO A 306 -20.90 -7.98 -8.97
CA PRO A 306 -22.01 -7.19 -9.51
C PRO A 306 -23.32 -7.97 -9.52
N LYS A 307 -23.30 -9.28 -9.71
CA LYS A 307 -24.48 -10.16 -9.62
C LYS A 307 -24.93 -10.39 -8.18
N GLN A 308 -24.08 -10.04 -7.24
CA GLN A 308 -24.30 -10.19 -5.81
C GLN A 308 -24.69 -11.61 -5.40
N ASP A 309 -24.17 -12.64 -6.00
CA ASP A 309 -24.43 -14.06 -5.79
C ASP A 309 -23.46 -14.72 -4.79
N LYS A 310 -22.27 -14.10 -4.57
CA LYS A 310 -21.26 -14.64 -3.67
C LYS A 310 -21.60 -14.39 -2.19
N LYS A 311 -21.28 -15.35 -1.35
CA LYS A 311 -21.30 -15.21 0.10
C LYS A 311 -20.15 -14.34 0.59
N ILE A 312 -20.39 -13.61 1.67
CA ILE A 312 -19.39 -12.75 2.32
C ILE A 312 -19.10 -13.32 3.71
N ILE A 313 -17.82 -13.46 4.04
CA ILE A 313 -17.37 -13.72 5.41
C ILE A 313 -16.57 -12.52 5.90
N VAL A 314 -16.71 -12.20 7.19
CA VAL A 314 -16.08 -11.04 7.82
C VAL A 314 -15.13 -11.54 8.90
N LEU A 315 -13.85 -11.28 8.76
CA LEU A 315 -12.79 -11.64 9.69
C LEU A 315 -12.38 -10.39 10.48
N ILE A 316 -12.44 -10.42 11.79
CA ILE A 316 -12.12 -9.29 12.67
C ILE A 316 -11.39 -9.75 13.95
N ASP A 317 -10.64 -8.82 14.54
CA ASP A 317 -9.89 -9.00 15.78
C ASP A 317 -10.73 -8.94 17.07
N GLY A 318 -12.03 -8.69 16.94
CA GLY A 318 -12.95 -8.50 18.07
C GLY A 318 -13.12 -7.03 18.47
N ALA A 319 -12.58 -6.07 17.72
CA ALA A 319 -12.85 -4.65 17.94
C ALA A 319 -14.30 -4.31 17.62
N SER A 320 -15.15 -4.20 18.64
CA SER A 320 -16.59 -3.93 18.51
C SER A 320 -16.93 -2.68 17.69
N ALA A 321 -16.05 -1.67 17.72
CA ALA A 321 -16.23 -0.46 16.93
C ALA A 321 -16.11 -0.70 15.42
N LEU A 322 -15.24 -1.62 14.98
CA LEU A 322 -15.12 -2.02 13.56
C LEU A 322 -16.32 -2.88 13.17
N GLU A 323 -16.64 -3.88 13.98
CA GLU A 323 -17.79 -4.78 13.76
C GLU A 323 -19.10 -4.00 13.59
N ASN A 324 -19.42 -3.12 14.55
CA ASN A 324 -20.67 -2.36 14.54
C ASN A 324 -20.77 -1.45 13.33
N ARG A 325 -19.70 -0.73 12.99
CA ARG A 325 -19.70 0.14 11.80
C ARG A 325 -19.83 -0.63 10.49
N PHE A 326 -19.19 -1.79 10.39
CA PHE A 326 -19.35 -2.62 9.19
C PHE A 326 -20.77 -3.22 9.12
N LYS A 327 -21.36 -3.63 10.25
CA LYS A 327 -22.78 -4.06 10.32
C LYS A 327 -23.75 -2.95 9.87
N GLU A 328 -23.48 -1.69 10.22
CA GLU A 328 -24.26 -0.55 9.72
C GLU A 328 -24.18 -0.44 8.20
N GLU A 329 -22.98 -0.60 7.62
CA GLU A 329 -22.79 -0.57 6.16
C GLU A 329 -23.49 -1.74 5.47
N ILE A 330 -23.40 -2.94 6.01
CA ILE A 330 -24.14 -4.13 5.55
C ILE A 330 -25.65 -3.88 5.58
N LYS A 331 -26.16 -3.22 6.62
CA LYS A 331 -27.59 -2.87 6.74
C LYS A 331 -27.99 -1.85 5.68
N LYS A 332 -27.22 -0.78 5.47
CA LYS A 332 -27.45 0.24 4.43
C LYS A 332 -27.55 -0.37 3.02
N ARG A 333 -26.74 -1.41 2.76
CA ARG A 333 -26.69 -2.09 1.46
C ARG A 333 -27.66 -3.26 1.32
N HIS A 334 -28.46 -3.56 2.34
CA HIS A 334 -29.36 -4.72 2.37
C HIS A 334 -28.65 -6.08 2.19
N TRP A 335 -27.39 -6.20 2.63
CA TRP A 335 -26.55 -7.40 2.46
C TRP A 335 -26.62 -8.41 3.61
N LYS A 336 -27.55 -8.24 4.56
CA LYS A 336 -27.64 -9.11 5.75
C LYS A 336 -27.73 -10.59 5.40
N ALA A 337 -28.49 -10.95 4.38
CA ALA A 337 -28.64 -12.35 3.93
C ALA A 337 -27.41 -12.91 3.21
N ARG A 338 -26.46 -12.06 2.83
CA ARG A 338 -25.22 -12.43 2.10
C ARG A 338 -24.06 -12.70 3.03
N VAL A 339 -24.06 -12.09 4.23
CA VAL A 339 -23.03 -12.33 5.22
C VAL A 339 -23.29 -13.67 5.88
N ASP A 340 -22.47 -14.67 5.52
CA ASP A 340 -22.61 -16.02 6.04
C ASP A 340 -21.99 -16.18 7.43
N ALA A 341 -20.92 -15.46 7.73
CA ALA A 341 -20.26 -15.52 9.03
C ALA A 341 -19.49 -14.24 9.38
N TYR A 342 -19.53 -13.90 10.66
CA TYR A 342 -18.55 -13.06 11.34
C TYR A 342 -17.62 -14.00 12.11
N ILE A 343 -16.32 -13.91 11.87
CA ILE A 343 -15.32 -14.85 12.39
C ILE A 343 -14.30 -14.06 13.20
N LEU A 344 -14.16 -14.41 14.47
CA LEU A 344 -13.10 -13.86 15.31
C LEU A 344 -11.74 -14.42 14.84
N ASP A 345 -10.75 -13.55 14.76
CA ASP A 345 -9.39 -13.98 14.44
C ASP A 345 -8.86 -14.97 15.48
N ILE A 346 -8.44 -16.14 15.00
CA ILE A 346 -7.91 -17.20 15.84
C ILE A 346 -6.59 -16.81 16.52
N PHE A 347 -5.76 -15.95 15.89
CA PHE A 347 -4.50 -15.51 16.48
C PHE A 347 -4.75 -14.64 17.70
N HIS A 348 -5.73 -13.73 17.64
CA HIS A 348 -6.13 -12.95 18.82
C HIS A 348 -6.72 -13.82 19.91
N ALA A 349 -7.56 -14.82 19.57
CA ALA A 349 -8.03 -15.78 20.57
C ALA A 349 -6.86 -16.56 21.21
N LEU A 350 -5.85 -16.92 20.43
CA LEU A 350 -4.66 -17.61 20.91
C LEU A 350 -3.80 -16.72 21.81
N GLU A 351 -3.66 -15.43 21.57
CA GLU A 351 -2.97 -14.47 22.45
C GLU A 351 -3.60 -14.45 23.85
N TYR A 352 -4.92 -14.42 23.93
CA TYR A 352 -5.63 -14.51 25.22
C TYR A 352 -5.40 -15.84 25.93
N LEU A 353 -5.34 -16.96 25.20
CA LEU A 353 -5.01 -18.26 25.78
C LEU A 353 -3.58 -18.27 26.34
N TRP A 354 -2.61 -17.72 25.60
CA TRP A 354 -1.24 -17.61 26.08
C TRP A 354 -1.13 -16.72 27.32
N ALA A 355 -1.85 -15.61 27.37
CA ALA A 355 -1.91 -14.74 28.57
C ALA A 355 -2.50 -15.47 29.76
N GLY A 356 -3.59 -16.22 29.56
CA GLY A 356 -4.20 -17.07 30.59
C GLY A 356 -3.28 -18.17 31.09
N GLY A 357 -2.65 -18.92 30.17
CA GLY A 357 -1.67 -19.96 30.50
C GLY A 357 -0.46 -19.41 31.27
N THR A 358 0.04 -18.23 30.87
CA THR A 358 1.12 -17.55 31.59
C THR A 358 0.70 -17.15 33.01
N ALA A 359 -0.52 -16.69 33.18
CA ALA A 359 -1.05 -16.31 34.47
C ALA A 359 -1.14 -17.51 35.45
N ILE A 360 -1.40 -18.71 34.91
CA ILE A 360 -1.54 -19.94 35.75
C ILE A 360 -0.17 -20.58 36.02
N TYR A 361 0.65 -20.78 34.98
CA TYR A 361 1.85 -21.61 35.04
C TYR A 361 3.17 -20.84 34.94
N GLY A 362 3.16 -19.56 34.58
CA GLY A 362 4.36 -18.78 34.28
C GLY A 362 4.89 -19.03 32.85
N GLU A 363 5.83 -18.18 32.41
CA GLU A 363 6.30 -18.18 31.00
C GLU A 363 7.08 -19.41 30.55
N LYS A 364 7.89 -20.00 31.48
CA LYS A 364 8.86 -21.05 31.14
C LYS A 364 8.35 -22.47 31.43
N ASN A 365 7.12 -22.65 31.87
CA ASN A 365 6.59 -23.95 32.27
C ASN A 365 5.97 -24.67 31.07
N ILE A 366 6.33 -25.93 30.85
CA ILE A 366 5.81 -26.78 29.80
C ILE A 366 4.28 -26.97 29.91
N GLN A 367 3.74 -27.03 31.12
CA GLN A 367 2.31 -27.15 31.38
C GLN A 367 1.51 -25.96 30.81
N ARG A 368 2.15 -24.80 30.64
CA ARG A 368 1.55 -23.65 29.95
C ARG A 368 1.19 -23.97 28.51
N GLN A 369 2.12 -24.59 27.80
CA GLN A 369 1.91 -24.97 26.39
C GLN A 369 0.82 -26.04 26.27
N GLU A 370 0.89 -27.09 27.08
CA GLU A 370 -0.10 -28.17 27.12
C GLU A 370 -1.51 -27.64 27.39
N TRP A 371 -1.62 -26.71 28.35
CA TRP A 371 -2.89 -26.07 28.67
C TRP A 371 -3.43 -25.22 27.50
N VAL A 372 -2.57 -24.45 26.84
CA VAL A 372 -2.95 -23.65 25.67
C VAL A 372 -3.43 -24.53 24.53
N GLU A 373 -2.73 -25.64 24.27
CA GLU A 373 -3.11 -26.61 23.22
C GLU A 373 -4.46 -27.26 23.50
N ASP A 374 -4.71 -27.72 24.72
CA ASP A 374 -5.99 -28.32 25.13
C ASP A 374 -7.14 -27.30 24.97
N LYS A 375 -6.93 -26.05 25.39
CA LYS A 375 -7.96 -25.02 25.27
C LYS A 375 -8.16 -24.57 23.83
N LEU A 376 -7.09 -24.44 23.05
CA LEU A 376 -7.17 -24.11 21.63
C LEU A 376 -7.91 -25.19 20.84
N LEU A 377 -7.60 -26.50 21.08
CA LEU A 377 -8.33 -27.58 20.46
C LEU A 377 -9.83 -27.52 20.80
N ALA A 378 -10.17 -27.33 22.06
CA ALA A 378 -11.56 -27.18 22.47
C ALA A 378 -12.28 -26.01 21.80
N ILE A 379 -11.59 -24.88 21.60
CA ILE A 379 -12.12 -23.72 20.83
C ILE A 379 -12.33 -24.10 19.36
N LEU A 380 -11.34 -24.72 18.73
CA LEU A 380 -11.43 -25.15 17.32
C LEU A 380 -12.56 -26.15 17.08
N GLU A 381 -12.88 -26.97 18.07
CA GLU A 381 -14.02 -27.89 18.06
C GLU A 381 -15.37 -27.22 18.40
N GLY A 382 -15.40 -25.89 18.56
CA GLY A 382 -16.62 -25.14 18.87
C GLY A 382 -17.03 -25.16 20.35
N ARG A 383 -16.19 -25.66 21.23
CA ARG A 383 -16.46 -25.83 22.69
C ARG A 383 -15.98 -24.63 23.53
N VAL A 384 -16.04 -23.42 23.01
CA VAL A 384 -15.59 -22.20 23.72
C VAL A 384 -16.24 -22.01 25.08
N GLY A 385 -17.52 -22.37 25.23
CA GLY A 385 -18.23 -22.30 26.51
C GLY A 385 -17.60 -23.20 27.58
N ARG A 386 -17.06 -24.39 27.22
CA ARG A 386 -16.30 -25.27 28.10
C ARG A 386 -15.01 -24.63 28.57
N VAL A 387 -14.30 -23.93 27.69
CA VAL A 387 -13.06 -23.21 28.00
C VAL A 387 -13.37 -22.08 29.01
N ILE A 388 -14.38 -21.26 28.76
CA ILE A 388 -14.83 -20.20 29.66
C ILE A 388 -15.17 -20.76 31.04
N GLY A 389 -15.95 -21.87 31.08
CA GLY A 389 -16.30 -22.57 32.32
C GLY A 389 -15.10 -23.07 33.11
N ALA A 390 -14.13 -23.68 32.45
CA ALA A 390 -12.88 -24.16 33.05
C ALA A 390 -12.06 -23.01 33.67
N VAL A 391 -11.90 -21.89 32.96
CA VAL A 391 -11.17 -20.71 33.48
C VAL A 391 -11.92 -20.08 34.67
N ARG A 392 -13.27 -20.05 34.64
CA ARG A 392 -14.08 -19.59 35.80
C ARG A 392 -13.91 -20.49 37.03
N GLN A 393 -13.86 -21.81 36.82
CA GLN A 393 -13.61 -22.74 37.92
C GLN A 393 -12.23 -22.56 38.53
N LEU A 394 -11.18 -22.39 37.74
CA LEU A 394 -9.84 -22.07 38.21
C LEU A 394 -9.83 -20.80 39.04
N LEU A 395 -10.47 -19.74 38.60
CA LEU A 395 -10.57 -18.48 39.35
C LEU A 395 -11.29 -18.65 40.69
N LYS A 396 -12.32 -19.51 40.76
CA LYS A 396 -13.04 -19.78 41.99
C LYS A 396 -12.22 -20.64 42.97
N LYS A 397 -11.61 -21.73 42.47
CA LYS A 397 -10.88 -22.71 43.29
C LYS A 397 -9.60 -22.12 43.86
N ASP A 398 -8.83 -21.38 43.06
CA ASP A 398 -7.53 -20.87 43.43
C ASP A 398 -7.54 -19.40 43.83
N LYS A 399 -8.72 -18.84 44.13
CA LYS A 399 -8.90 -17.41 44.44
C LYS A 399 -7.98 -16.88 45.50
N ARG A 400 -7.59 -17.69 46.49
CA ARG A 400 -6.69 -17.29 47.61
C ARG A 400 -5.22 -17.33 47.21
N ASN A 401 -4.83 -18.18 46.25
CA ASN A 401 -3.43 -18.42 45.87
C ASN A 401 -2.97 -17.57 44.69
N LEU A 402 -3.90 -17.03 43.90
CA LEU A 402 -3.59 -16.20 42.71
C LEU A 402 -3.32 -14.75 43.14
N LYS A 403 -2.27 -14.16 42.60
CA LYS A 403 -1.98 -12.72 42.66
C LYS A 403 -3.02 -11.91 41.91
N ASN A 404 -3.23 -10.64 42.24
CA ASN A 404 -4.21 -9.78 41.58
C ASN A 404 -4.00 -9.68 40.06
N GLY A 405 -2.75 -9.61 39.60
CA GLY A 405 -2.45 -9.59 38.16
C GLY A 405 -2.88 -10.85 37.43
N GLN A 406 -2.72 -12.03 38.07
CA GLN A 406 -3.16 -13.32 37.50
C GLN A 406 -4.68 -13.40 37.43
N LYS A 407 -5.39 -12.95 38.47
CA LYS A 407 -6.86 -12.87 38.49
C LYS A 407 -7.39 -11.98 37.38
N ASN A 408 -6.78 -10.81 37.22
CA ASN A 408 -7.16 -9.88 36.14
C ASN A 408 -6.94 -10.48 34.76
N ALA A 409 -5.81 -11.15 34.52
CA ALA A 409 -5.54 -11.81 33.24
C ALA A 409 -6.58 -12.90 32.93
N LEU A 410 -6.90 -13.76 33.88
CA LEU A 410 -7.93 -14.80 33.68
C LEU A 410 -9.32 -14.21 33.52
N GLN A 411 -9.66 -13.16 34.26
CA GLN A 411 -10.94 -12.46 34.07
C GLN A 411 -11.03 -11.82 32.68
N THR A 412 -9.93 -11.29 32.16
CA THR A 412 -9.85 -10.73 30.81
C THR A 412 -10.10 -11.80 29.75
N VAL A 413 -9.53 -13.00 29.90
CA VAL A 413 -9.80 -14.15 29.01
C VAL A 413 -11.29 -14.50 29.00
N ILE A 414 -11.90 -14.61 30.19
CA ILE A 414 -13.34 -14.93 30.32
C ILE A 414 -14.17 -13.88 29.62
N THR A 415 -13.94 -12.61 29.92
CA THR A 415 -14.72 -11.49 29.39
C THR A 415 -14.58 -11.40 27.86
N TYR A 416 -13.37 -11.56 27.35
CA TYR A 416 -13.12 -11.52 25.92
C TYR A 416 -13.87 -12.65 25.19
N PHE A 417 -13.74 -13.89 25.64
CA PHE A 417 -14.40 -15.02 24.99
C PHE A 417 -15.93 -14.99 25.13
N ASP A 418 -16.45 -14.56 26.28
CA ASP A 418 -17.91 -14.39 26.47
C ASP A 418 -18.50 -13.38 25.49
N ASN A 419 -17.83 -12.25 25.31
CA ASN A 419 -18.27 -11.20 24.41
C ASN A 419 -18.24 -11.64 22.93
N HIS A 420 -17.29 -12.51 22.54
CA HIS A 420 -17.05 -12.88 21.16
C HIS A 420 -17.46 -14.32 20.81
N LYS A 421 -18.03 -15.09 21.73
CA LYS A 421 -18.41 -16.50 21.50
C LYS A 421 -19.29 -16.73 20.28
N HIS A 422 -20.09 -15.76 19.89
CA HIS A 422 -20.95 -15.82 18.71
C HIS A 422 -20.15 -15.85 17.39
N MET A 423 -18.90 -15.38 17.38
CA MET A 423 -17.96 -15.38 16.25
C MET A 423 -16.93 -16.55 16.33
N MET A 424 -17.05 -17.42 17.36
CA MET A 424 -16.07 -18.48 17.62
C MET A 424 -16.61 -19.88 17.29
N GLN A 425 -17.46 -20.01 16.27
CA GLN A 425 -17.99 -21.31 15.82
C GLN A 425 -17.01 -21.97 14.84
N TYR A 426 -15.74 -22.10 15.25
CA TYR A 426 -14.64 -22.51 14.37
C TYR A 426 -14.86 -23.90 13.73
N ASN A 427 -15.46 -24.85 14.45
CA ASN A 427 -15.81 -26.16 13.90
C ASN A 427 -16.64 -26.02 12.61
N LYS A 428 -17.66 -25.17 12.61
CA LYS A 428 -18.50 -24.93 11.43
C LYS A 428 -17.75 -24.18 10.32
N TYR A 429 -16.88 -23.23 10.70
CA TYR A 429 -16.09 -22.48 9.72
C TYR A 429 -15.05 -23.38 9.04
N LEU A 430 -14.42 -24.29 9.79
CA LEU A 430 -13.47 -25.24 9.26
C LEU A 430 -14.15 -26.26 8.34
N GLU A 431 -15.31 -26.75 8.71
CA GLU A 431 -16.13 -27.64 7.88
C GLU A 431 -16.53 -26.97 6.56
N LYS A 432 -16.96 -25.70 6.60
CA LYS A 432 -17.23 -24.88 5.41
C LYS A 432 -15.97 -24.47 4.64
N GLY A 433 -14.79 -24.74 5.15
CA GLY A 433 -13.53 -24.38 4.54
C GLY A 433 -13.18 -22.89 4.57
N TYR A 434 -13.70 -22.14 5.54
CA TYR A 434 -13.45 -20.71 5.66
C TYR A 434 -12.09 -20.43 6.33
N PRO A 435 -11.38 -19.36 5.93
CA PRO A 435 -10.25 -18.85 6.70
C PRO A 435 -10.72 -18.38 8.06
N ILE A 436 -9.89 -18.56 9.09
CA ILE A 436 -10.21 -18.15 10.48
C ILE A 436 -9.16 -17.23 11.08
N GLY A 437 -8.24 -16.73 10.27
CA GLY A 437 -7.19 -15.80 10.68
C GLY A 437 -7.18 -14.55 9.81
N THR A 438 -6.82 -13.42 10.41
CA THR A 438 -6.75 -12.09 9.77
C THR A 438 -5.37 -11.78 9.18
N GLY A 439 -4.46 -12.77 9.06
CA GLY A 439 -3.08 -12.56 8.61
C GLY A 439 -2.91 -11.72 7.35
N VAL A 440 -3.94 -11.66 6.49
CA VAL A 440 -3.95 -10.79 5.30
C VAL A 440 -3.97 -9.31 5.69
N VAL A 441 -4.84 -8.89 6.62
CA VAL A 441 -4.92 -7.49 7.05
C VAL A 441 -3.82 -7.13 8.05
N GLU A 442 -3.39 -8.08 8.87
CA GLU A 442 -2.23 -7.87 9.77
C GLU A 442 -0.96 -7.63 8.97
N GLY A 443 -0.70 -8.43 7.94
CA GLY A 443 0.38 -8.19 6.99
C GLY A 443 0.24 -6.83 6.30
N ALA A 444 -0.97 -6.43 5.92
CA ALA A 444 -1.23 -5.11 5.36
C ALA A 444 -0.99 -3.99 6.39
N CYS A 445 -1.39 -4.14 7.64
CA CYS A 445 -1.09 -3.19 8.71
C CYS A 445 0.42 -3.02 8.94
N GLY A 446 1.17 -4.11 8.87
CA GLY A 446 2.64 -4.09 8.89
C GLY A 446 3.19 -3.37 7.67
N CYS A 447 3.07 -4.00 6.51
CA CYS A 447 3.70 -3.56 5.27
C CYS A 447 3.12 -2.24 4.73
N LEU A 448 1.80 -2.04 4.76
CA LEU A 448 1.17 -0.85 4.18
C LEU A 448 1.35 0.39 5.07
N VAL A 449 1.22 0.21 6.39
CA VAL A 449 1.20 1.33 7.34
C VAL A 449 2.51 1.40 8.13
N LYS A 450 2.76 0.44 9.04
CA LYS A 450 3.81 0.54 10.05
C LYS A 450 5.21 0.69 9.48
N ASP A 451 5.58 -0.10 8.48
CA ASP A 451 6.92 -0.10 7.90
C ASP A 451 7.33 1.25 7.30
N ARG A 452 6.35 2.09 6.97
CA ARG A 452 6.59 3.42 6.41
C ARG A 452 6.35 4.54 7.41
N THR A 453 5.33 4.42 8.26
CA THR A 453 4.87 5.56 9.07
C THR A 453 5.49 5.62 10.47
N ASP A 454 6.04 4.52 10.97
CA ASP A 454 6.63 4.44 12.31
C ASP A 454 8.17 4.49 12.34
N ARG A 455 8.82 4.73 11.19
CA ARG A 455 10.29 4.81 11.11
C ARG A 455 10.81 6.09 11.77
N SER A 456 11.92 5.97 12.52
CA SER A 456 12.79 7.08 12.94
C SER A 456 12.07 8.29 13.55
N GLY A 457 10.96 8.09 14.30
CA GLY A 457 10.24 9.18 14.94
C GLY A 457 9.49 10.12 13.99
N MET A 458 9.21 9.70 12.77
CA MET A 458 8.44 10.44 11.78
C MET A 458 7.10 10.89 12.33
N LYS A 459 6.68 12.09 11.92
CA LYS A 459 5.34 12.65 12.18
C LYS A 459 4.75 13.12 10.86
N TRP A 460 3.45 12.98 10.73
CA TRP A 460 2.76 13.16 9.46
C TRP A 460 1.68 14.23 9.54
N THR A 461 1.49 14.94 8.44
CA THR A 461 0.23 15.64 8.16
C THR A 461 -0.81 14.63 7.69
N HIS A 462 -2.08 14.97 7.80
CA HIS A 462 -3.18 14.11 7.36
C HIS A 462 -3.10 13.84 5.84
N GLU A 463 -2.91 14.87 5.05
CA GLU A 463 -2.83 14.81 3.60
C GLU A 463 -1.58 14.03 3.15
N GLY A 464 -0.43 14.33 3.75
CA GLY A 464 0.83 13.68 3.39
C GLY A 464 0.81 12.17 3.64
N VAL A 465 0.30 11.73 4.80
CA VAL A 465 0.22 10.29 5.08
C VAL A 465 -0.84 9.62 4.23
N GLN A 466 -2.00 10.25 3.97
CA GLN A 466 -3.02 9.67 3.11
C GLN A 466 -2.48 9.46 1.68
N ALA A 467 -1.72 10.41 1.16
CA ALA A 467 -1.10 10.29 -0.16
C ALA A 467 -0.11 9.10 -0.22
N ILE A 468 0.74 8.94 0.79
CA ILE A 468 1.64 7.78 0.90
C ILE A 468 0.85 6.48 0.98
N LEU A 469 -0.18 6.39 1.83
CA LEU A 469 -0.98 5.18 2.00
C LEU A 469 -1.70 4.77 0.71
N ASN A 470 -2.22 5.75 -0.03
CA ASN A 470 -2.87 5.53 -1.32
C ASN A 470 -1.93 4.85 -2.32
N LEU A 471 -0.72 5.42 -2.53
CA LEU A 471 0.22 4.84 -3.49
C LEU A 471 0.87 3.55 -2.99
N ARG A 472 1.07 3.40 -1.68
CA ARG A 472 1.49 2.12 -1.10
C ARG A 472 0.46 1.01 -1.34
N ALA A 473 -0.84 1.33 -1.22
CA ALA A 473 -1.91 0.38 -1.53
C ALA A 473 -1.85 -0.06 -3.00
N VAL A 474 -1.69 0.88 -3.93
CA VAL A 474 -1.50 0.57 -5.36
C VAL A 474 -0.31 -0.37 -5.58
N ASN A 475 0.84 -0.06 -4.96
CA ASN A 475 2.03 -0.89 -5.08
C ASN A 475 1.85 -2.29 -4.45
N GLN A 476 1.21 -2.37 -3.27
CA GLN A 476 0.96 -3.63 -2.56
C GLN A 476 -0.04 -4.53 -3.29
N ASN A 477 -0.98 -3.93 -4.02
CA ASN A 477 -1.95 -4.63 -4.85
C ASN A 477 -1.37 -5.13 -6.18
N GLY A 478 -0.13 -4.72 -6.54
CA GLY A 478 0.50 -5.07 -7.82
C GLY A 478 -0.01 -4.25 -9.01
N ASP A 479 -0.71 -3.14 -8.75
CA ASP A 479 -1.36 -2.33 -9.77
C ASP A 479 -0.52 -1.12 -10.23
N TRP A 480 0.75 -1.03 -9.83
CA TRP A 480 1.56 0.17 -10.02
C TRP A 480 1.61 0.64 -11.47
N ASP A 481 1.98 -0.23 -12.40
CA ASP A 481 2.18 0.15 -13.80
C ASP A 481 0.86 0.57 -14.47
N LYS A 482 -0.23 -0.17 -14.17
CA LYS A 482 -1.59 0.16 -14.63
C LYS A 482 -2.06 1.51 -14.07
N TYR A 483 -1.79 1.73 -12.79
CA TYR A 483 -2.15 2.98 -12.13
C TYR A 483 -1.37 4.17 -12.69
N PHE A 484 -0.07 4.01 -12.90
CA PHE A 484 0.74 5.12 -13.38
C PHE A 484 0.38 5.51 -14.82
N ALA A 485 0.08 4.53 -15.67
CA ALA A 485 -0.48 4.78 -17.01
C ALA A 485 -1.83 5.53 -16.93
N TYR A 486 -2.73 5.10 -16.04
CA TYR A 486 -4.00 5.76 -15.78
C TYR A 486 -3.81 7.20 -15.27
N TYR A 487 -2.87 7.42 -14.34
CA TYR A 487 -2.54 8.75 -13.83
C TYR A 487 -2.11 9.70 -14.95
N ILE A 488 -1.22 9.25 -15.83
CA ILE A 488 -0.78 10.04 -17.00
C ILE A 488 -1.95 10.37 -17.91
N GLU A 489 -2.79 9.39 -18.22
CA GLU A 489 -3.99 9.57 -19.05
C GLU A 489 -4.94 10.61 -18.45
N MET A 490 -5.23 10.51 -17.15
CA MET A 490 -6.14 11.45 -16.47
C MET A 490 -5.56 12.86 -16.37
N GLU A 491 -4.25 12.98 -16.17
CA GLU A 491 -3.57 14.29 -16.21
C GLU A 491 -3.63 14.89 -17.62
N ASN A 492 -3.41 14.10 -18.65
CA ASN A 492 -3.52 14.57 -20.03
C ASN A 492 -4.94 15.03 -20.36
N LYS A 493 -5.96 14.28 -19.99
CA LYS A 493 -7.37 14.70 -20.10
C LYS A 493 -7.63 15.99 -19.36
N ARG A 494 -7.16 16.10 -18.13
CA ARG A 494 -7.32 17.31 -17.32
C ARG A 494 -6.66 18.55 -17.93
N LEU A 495 -5.45 18.38 -18.48
CA LEU A 495 -4.64 19.48 -18.98
C LEU A 495 -5.02 19.88 -20.41
N TYR A 496 -5.33 18.92 -21.26
CA TYR A 496 -5.39 19.15 -22.71
C TYR A 496 -6.74 18.82 -23.35
N GLU A 497 -7.56 17.94 -22.75
CA GLU A 497 -8.88 17.58 -23.29
C GLU A 497 -10.04 18.31 -22.59
N LYS A 498 -9.74 19.38 -21.82
CA LYS A 498 -10.80 20.15 -21.17
C LYS A 498 -11.75 20.71 -22.21
N SER A 499 -12.89 20.08 -22.25
CA SER A 499 -14.12 20.56 -22.90
C SER A 499 -14.52 21.95 -22.42
#